data_bb74a21942eaa560945fe5f1e57fb1e8
#
_entry.id   bb74a21942eaa560945fe5f1e57fb1e8
#
_cell.length_a   1.000
_cell.length_b   1.000
_cell.length_c   1.000
_cell.angle_alpha   90.00
_cell.angle_beta   90.00
_cell.angle_gamma   90.00
#
_symmetry.space_group_name_H-M   'P 1'
#
loop_
_entity.id
_entity.type
_entity.pdbx_description
1 polymer ?
#
loop_
_entity_poly.entity_id
_entity_poly.type
_entity_poly.pdbx_seq_one_letter_code
_entity_poly.pdbx_strand_id
1 'polypeptide(L)'
;MREAGNYPDKEYDLDKMLNGLRKEGGKFSLFGGEPLLTDIETIEELWKFGYEKYGVNGIQTNGTLITDEHIRLFKKYNVSVGISLDGPDELNDSRWSGTLEQTRKKTQLTLNAIDKMIAEGVIPSLIITLTKYNTSNLNKLKSWLKELDQKGISSVRLHVLEVEYDSIEESFGLTPEENVKIMLEMAQFEKELRVMRFDLFNDMKNMLIGDDSNTTCTFHACDPYTTSAVRAIDGQGTSTNCGRTNKEGIDFMKSDMPGFERQIALYHTPQEYGGCRGCRFFIMCKGQCPGTGIKYDWRNKTNLCKMYYTLFEYFEKQYVESGVIPLSLFPGLDSLEKAMIASWVQNRESYISNSLSIFNS
;
A
#
# COMPACT_ATOMS: atom_id res chain seq x y z
N MET A 1 0.66 -13.20 -7.78
CA MET A 1 0.09 -13.28 -9.15
C MET A 1 -1.27 -13.95 -9.02
N ARG A 2 -2.33 -13.30 -9.46
CA ARG A 2 -3.59 -14.00 -9.70
C ARG A 2 -3.42 -14.75 -11.01
N GLU A 3 -3.76 -16.03 -11.04
CA GLU A 3 -4.08 -16.65 -12.32
C GLU A 3 -5.14 -15.78 -12.97
N ALA A 4 -5.02 -15.53 -14.28
CA ALA A 4 -6.08 -14.91 -15.04
C ALA A 4 -7.25 -15.91 -15.10
N GLY A 5 -7.91 -16.09 -13.97
CA GLY A 5 -9.13 -16.89 -13.87
C GLY A 5 -10.19 -16.21 -14.71
N ASN A 6 -11.05 -17.00 -15.31
CA ASN A 6 -12.29 -16.57 -15.95
C ASN A 6 -13.23 -15.98 -14.90
N TYR A 7 -12.85 -14.83 -14.32
CA TYR A 7 -13.83 -14.01 -13.63
C TYR A 7 -14.69 -13.41 -14.74
N PRO A 8 -16.02 -13.60 -14.73
CA PRO A 8 -16.88 -12.93 -15.65
C PRO A 8 -16.59 -11.43 -15.53
N ASP A 9 -16.38 -10.77 -16.67
CA ASP A 9 -16.28 -9.30 -16.74
C ASP A 9 -17.49 -8.76 -15.97
N LYS A 10 -17.27 -8.28 -14.74
CA LYS A 10 -18.32 -7.62 -13.99
C LYS A 10 -18.57 -6.33 -14.78
N GLU A 11 -19.72 -6.27 -15.45
CA GLU A 11 -20.17 -5.04 -16.08
C GLU A 11 -20.12 -3.91 -15.06
N TYR A 12 -19.47 -2.82 -15.41
CA TYR A 12 -19.49 -1.62 -14.58
C TYR A 12 -20.63 -0.69 -15.04
N ASP A 13 -21.18 0.04 -14.09
CA ASP A 13 -22.26 1.01 -14.28
C ASP A 13 -21.78 2.36 -13.73
N LEU A 14 -21.51 3.29 -14.62
CA LEU A 14 -20.95 4.60 -14.27
C LEU A 14 -21.83 5.36 -13.27
N ASP A 15 -23.14 5.34 -13.45
CA ASP A 15 -24.06 6.05 -12.56
C ASP A 15 -24.07 5.45 -11.16
N LYS A 16 -24.02 4.12 -11.06
CA LYS A 16 -23.91 3.43 -9.76
C LYS A 16 -22.57 3.70 -9.10
N MET A 17 -21.47 3.65 -9.84
CA MET A 17 -20.14 3.99 -9.34
C MET A 17 -20.10 5.43 -8.79
N LEU A 18 -20.59 6.40 -9.54
CA LEU A 18 -20.67 7.80 -9.12
C LEU A 18 -21.55 7.99 -7.88
N ASN A 19 -22.66 7.25 -7.78
CA ASN A 19 -23.53 7.28 -6.60
C ASN A 19 -22.84 6.66 -5.38
N GLY A 20 -22.11 5.54 -5.56
CA GLY A 20 -21.27 4.95 -4.52
C GLY A 20 -20.20 5.93 -4.02
N LEU A 21 -19.46 6.58 -4.94
CA LEU A 21 -18.45 7.58 -4.61
C LEU A 21 -19.04 8.81 -3.89
N ARG A 22 -20.24 9.27 -4.27
CA ARG A 22 -20.95 10.34 -3.56
C ARG A 22 -21.32 9.95 -2.14
N LYS A 23 -21.75 8.70 -1.94
CA LYS A 23 -22.13 8.16 -0.61
C LYS A 23 -20.90 8.05 0.30
N GLU A 24 -19.78 7.56 -0.22
CA GLU A 24 -18.53 7.41 0.56
C GLU A 24 -17.88 8.76 0.89
N GLY A 25 -17.96 9.75 0.01
CA GLY A 25 -17.59 11.13 0.32
C GLY A 25 -16.09 11.38 0.50
N GLY A 26 -15.19 10.67 -0.21
CA GLY A 26 -13.74 10.80 -0.07
C GLY A 26 -13.00 10.90 -1.40
N LYS A 27 -11.76 11.37 -1.36
CA LYS A 27 -10.83 11.27 -2.48
C LYS A 27 -10.66 9.80 -2.87
N PHE A 28 -10.54 9.53 -4.16
CA PHE A 28 -10.40 8.16 -4.65
C PHE A 28 -9.28 8.02 -5.67
N SER A 29 -8.87 6.77 -5.87
CA SER A 29 -7.95 6.37 -6.92
C SER A 29 -8.56 5.22 -7.71
N LEU A 30 -8.46 5.28 -9.03
CA LEU A 30 -8.86 4.17 -9.88
C LEU A 30 -7.88 3.01 -9.67
N PHE A 31 -8.43 1.88 -9.28
CA PHE A 31 -7.69 0.68 -8.93
C PHE A 31 -8.45 -0.55 -9.40
N GLY A 32 -7.79 -1.66 -9.60
CA GLY A 32 -8.50 -2.89 -10.00
C GLY A 32 -7.57 -3.84 -10.72
N GLY A 33 -8.05 -4.52 -11.76
CA GLY A 33 -7.19 -5.32 -12.63
C GLY A 33 -6.23 -4.42 -13.41
N GLU A 34 -6.73 -3.77 -14.46
CA GLU A 34 -6.04 -2.67 -15.17
C GLU A 34 -7.08 -1.59 -15.50
N PRO A 35 -7.08 -0.45 -14.82
CA PRO A 35 -8.08 0.60 -15.02
C PRO A 35 -8.12 1.16 -16.44
N LEU A 36 -6.97 1.21 -17.12
CA LEU A 36 -6.88 1.76 -18.49
C LEU A 36 -7.45 0.83 -19.58
N LEU A 37 -8.04 -0.31 -19.21
CA LEU A 37 -8.89 -1.12 -20.10
C LEU A 37 -10.32 -0.56 -20.19
N THR A 38 -10.71 0.29 -19.23
CA THR A 38 -11.99 1.01 -19.28
C THR A 38 -11.93 2.07 -20.40
N ASP A 39 -13.05 2.32 -21.05
CA ASP A 39 -13.11 3.37 -22.07
C ASP A 39 -12.74 4.74 -21.49
N ILE A 40 -12.12 5.56 -22.32
CA ILE A 40 -11.53 6.82 -21.88
C ILE A 40 -12.58 7.85 -21.45
N GLU A 41 -13.76 7.79 -22.02
CA GLU A 41 -14.91 8.65 -21.72
C GLU A 41 -15.40 8.38 -20.30
N THR A 42 -15.55 7.12 -19.94
CA THR A 42 -15.93 6.72 -18.56
C THR A 42 -14.86 7.14 -17.54
N ILE A 43 -13.57 6.94 -17.87
CA ILE A 43 -12.46 7.37 -17.04
C ILE A 43 -12.48 8.90 -16.86
N GLU A 44 -12.70 9.65 -17.94
CA GLU A 44 -12.75 11.11 -17.90
C GLU A 44 -13.89 11.61 -17.01
N GLU A 45 -15.09 11.03 -17.08
CA GLU A 45 -16.22 11.41 -16.22
C GLU A 45 -15.94 11.13 -14.73
N LEU A 46 -15.29 10.01 -14.40
CA LEU A 46 -14.87 9.71 -13.04
C LEU A 46 -13.84 10.74 -12.52
N TRP A 47 -12.81 11.06 -13.30
CA TRP A 47 -11.82 12.06 -12.91
C TRP A 47 -12.37 13.48 -12.86
N LYS A 48 -13.29 13.85 -13.74
CA LYS A 48 -14.01 15.11 -13.67
C LYS A 48 -14.78 15.25 -12.37
N PHE A 49 -15.54 14.22 -12.00
CA PHE A 49 -16.24 14.18 -10.71
C PHE A 49 -15.27 14.34 -9.54
N GLY A 50 -14.17 13.58 -9.51
CA GLY A 50 -13.19 13.66 -8.42
C GLY A 50 -12.49 15.02 -8.35
N TYR A 51 -12.15 15.61 -9.50
CA TYR A 51 -11.53 16.94 -9.56
C TYR A 51 -12.49 18.06 -9.09
N GLU A 52 -13.74 18.03 -9.52
CA GLU A 52 -14.75 19.00 -9.10
C GLU A 52 -15.05 18.94 -7.60
N LYS A 53 -14.99 17.73 -7.00
CA LYS A 53 -15.30 17.51 -5.57
C LYS A 53 -14.10 17.67 -4.67
N TYR A 54 -12.92 17.23 -5.07
CA TYR A 54 -11.76 17.04 -4.20
C TYR A 54 -10.49 17.72 -4.73
N GLY A 55 -10.49 18.26 -5.94
CA GLY A 55 -9.34 18.90 -6.58
C GLY A 55 -8.21 17.95 -6.99
N VAL A 56 -8.38 16.64 -6.81
CA VAL A 56 -7.35 15.64 -7.05
C VAL A 56 -7.97 14.28 -7.35
N ASN A 57 -7.27 13.50 -8.14
CA ASN A 57 -7.59 12.12 -8.47
C ASN A 57 -6.36 11.21 -8.33
N GLY A 58 -6.54 9.91 -8.49
CA GLY A 58 -5.46 8.95 -8.56
C GLY A 58 -5.75 7.80 -9.53
N ILE A 59 -4.69 7.13 -9.94
CA ILE A 59 -4.76 5.87 -10.67
C ILE A 59 -3.55 4.99 -10.33
N GLN A 60 -3.79 3.69 -10.24
CA GLN A 60 -2.73 2.68 -10.20
C GLN A 60 -2.85 1.80 -11.45
N THR A 61 -1.83 1.80 -12.29
CA THR A 61 -1.81 1.08 -13.57
C THR A 61 -0.49 0.33 -13.80
N ASN A 62 -0.49 -0.63 -14.71
CA ASN A 62 0.75 -1.23 -15.21
C ASN A 62 1.47 -0.35 -16.25
N GLY A 63 0.85 0.73 -16.71
CA GLY A 63 1.41 1.74 -17.60
C GLY A 63 1.47 1.37 -19.07
N THR A 64 1.14 0.13 -19.46
CA THR A 64 1.29 -0.33 -20.86
C THR A 64 0.34 0.31 -21.85
N LEU A 65 -0.76 0.87 -21.35
CA LEU A 65 -1.83 1.49 -22.17
C LEU A 65 -1.83 3.01 -22.12
N ILE A 66 -0.85 3.63 -21.48
CA ILE A 66 -0.79 5.10 -21.38
C ILE A 66 -0.53 5.71 -22.75
N THR A 67 -1.41 6.60 -23.17
CA THR A 67 -1.35 7.37 -24.42
C THR A 67 -1.18 8.87 -24.14
N ASP A 68 -0.96 9.67 -25.19
CA ASP A 68 -0.95 11.14 -25.07
C ASP A 68 -2.24 11.69 -24.48
N GLU A 69 -3.36 11.10 -24.84
CA GLU A 69 -4.67 11.48 -24.34
C GLU A 69 -4.76 11.24 -22.82
N HIS A 70 -4.28 10.10 -22.33
CA HIS A 70 -4.23 9.84 -20.89
C HIS A 70 -3.35 10.87 -20.17
N ILE A 71 -2.17 11.21 -20.71
CA ILE A 71 -1.29 12.22 -20.10
C ILE A 71 -1.96 13.60 -20.06
N ARG A 72 -2.68 13.97 -21.12
CA ARG A 72 -3.48 15.20 -21.15
C ARG A 72 -4.55 15.22 -20.04
N LEU A 73 -5.26 14.10 -19.85
CA LEU A 73 -6.27 13.96 -18.79
C LEU A 73 -5.65 13.96 -17.40
N PHE A 74 -4.48 13.34 -17.19
CA PHE A 74 -3.75 13.40 -15.92
C PHE A 74 -3.47 14.84 -15.50
N LYS A 75 -3.02 15.67 -16.46
CA LYS A 75 -2.77 17.09 -16.21
C LYS A 75 -4.08 17.87 -15.97
N LYS A 76 -5.10 17.62 -16.80
CA LYS A 76 -6.40 18.31 -16.74
C LYS A 76 -7.11 18.11 -15.41
N TYR A 77 -7.08 16.89 -14.89
CA TYR A 77 -7.85 16.51 -13.68
C TYR A 77 -6.98 16.25 -12.45
N ASN A 78 -5.73 16.72 -12.45
CA ASN A 78 -4.77 16.58 -11.35
C ASN A 78 -4.69 15.13 -10.84
N VAL A 79 -4.37 14.19 -11.75
CA VAL A 79 -4.33 12.76 -11.45
C VAL A 79 -2.94 12.36 -10.98
N SER A 80 -2.83 11.88 -9.76
CA SER A 80 -1.62 11.23 -9.26
C SER A 80 -1.51 9.83 -9.86
N VAL A 81 -0.42 9.56 -10.58
CA VAL A 81 -0.23 8.30 -11.32
C VAL A 81 0.73 7.39 -10.56
N GLY A 82 0.26 6.21 -10.19
CA GLY A 82 1.10 5.13 -9.68
C GLY A 82 1.33 4.08 -10.78
N ILE A 83 2.58 3.70 -10.98
CA ILE A 83 2.98 2.68 -11.97
C ILE A 83 3.48 1.43 -11.26
N SER A 84 2.93 0.28 -11.67
CA SER A 84 3.38 -1.03 -11.18
C SER A 84 4.48 -1.58 -12.09
N LEU A 85 5.74 -1.52 -11.63
CA LEU A 85 6.91 -2.00 -12.39
C LEU A 85 8.01 -2.45 -11.42
N ASP A 86 8.50 -3.69 -11.56
CA ASP A 86 9.43 -4.30 -10.61
C ASP A 86 10.92 -4.07 -10.97
N GLY A 87 11.17 -3.35 -12.04
CA GLY A 87 12.49 -2.97 -12.55
C GLY A 87 12.58 -3.03 -14.07
N PRO A 88 13.71 -2.67 -14.67
CA PRO A 88 13.93 -2.81 -16.10
C PRO A 88 14.28 -4.27 -16.47
N ASP A 89 14.05 -4.60 -17.74
CA ASP A 89 14.44 -5.88 -18.36
C ASP A 89 13.99 -7.11 -17.55
N GLU A 90 14.95 -8.00 -17.22
CA GLU A 90 14.73 -9.24 -16.50
C GLU A 90 14.20 -9.04 -15.07
N LEU A 91 14.41 -7.88 -14.47
CA LEU A 91 13.90 -7.59 -13.12
C LEU A 91 12.37 -7.59 -13.07
N ASN A 92 11.72 -7.34 -14.21
CA ASN A 92 10.25 -7.33 -14.34
C ASN A 92 9.67 -8.64 -14.90
N ASP A 93 10.48 -9.66 -15.17
CA ASP A 93 10.03 -10.90 -15.82
C ASP A 93 9.02 -11.69 -14.96
N SER A 94 9.00 -11.45 -13.64
CA SER A 94 7.97 -12.01 -12.74
C SER A 94 6.55 -11.51 -13.05
N ARG A 95 6.40 -10.36 -13.72
CA ARG A 95 5.09 -9.83 -14.19
C ARG A 95 4.71 -10.45 -15.54
N TRP A 96 4.66 -11.75 -15.54
CA TRP A 96 4.48 -12.60 -16.73
C TRP A 96 3.24 -12.23 -17.58
N SER A 97 3.43 -12.13 -18.89
CA SER A 97 2.41 -11.75 -19.88
C SER A 97 2.27 -12.74 -21.02
N GLY A 98 2.25 -14.05 -20.69
CA GLY A 98 2.08 -15.12 -21.65
C GLY A 98 3.39 -15.68 -22.20
N THR A 99 4.30 -14.85 -22.70
CA THR A 99 5.67 -15.24 -23.11
C THR A 99 6.70 -14.25 -22.58
N LEU A 100 7.98 -14.67 -22.52
CA LEU A 100 9.07 -13.77 -22.12
C LEU A 100 9.19 -12.56 -23.04
N GLU A 101 9.06 -12.77 -24.34
CA GLU A 101 9.08 -11.70 -25.34
C GLU A 101 7.97 -10.68 -25.11
N GLN A 102 6.74 -11.14 -24.92
CA GLN A 102 5.59 -10.26 -24.60
C GLN A 102 5.79 -9.53 -23.26
N THR A 103 6.30 -10.22 -22.24
CA THR A 103 6.60 -9.64 -20.94
C THR A 103 7.59 -8.49 -21.07
N ARG A 104 8.71 -8.71 -21.77
CA ARG A 104 9.72 -7.66 -21.98
C ARG A 104 9.26 -6.54 -22.89
N LYS A 105 8.44 -6.83 -23.92
CA LYS A 105 7.80 -5.80 -24.74
C LYS A 105 6.89 -4.90 -23.88
N LYS A 106 6.07 -5.48 -22.99
CA LYS A 106 5.23 -4.69 -22.07
C LYS A 106 6.06 -3.90 -21.07
N THR A 107 7.13 -4.48 -20.54
CA THR A 107 8.09 -3.76 -19.67
C THR A 107 8.62 -2.50 -20.37
N GLN A 108 9.05 -2.65 -21.63
CA GLN A 108 9.55 -1.51 -22.41
C GLN A 108 8.47 -0.46 -22.68
N LEU A 109 7.22 -0.87 -22.95
CA LEU A 109 6.10 0.08 -23.09
C LEU A 109 5.90 0.88 -21.81
N THR A 110 5.95 0.24 -20.65
CA THR A 110 5.84 0.92 -19.35
C THR A 110 6.99 1.89 -19.10
N LEU A 111 8.24 1.50 -19.40
CA LEU A 111 9.41 2.39 -19.26
C LEU A 111 9.28 3.62 -20.17
N ASN A 112 8.88 3.42 -21.43
CA ASN A 112 8.64 4.51 -22.37
C ASN A 112 7.52 5.44 -21.87
N ALA A 113 6.45 4.90 -21.29
CA ALA A 113 5.37 5.70 -20.73
C ALA A 113 5.83 6.54 -19.54
N ILE A 114 6.70 6.00 -18.65
CA ILE A 114 7.31 6.74 -17.55
C ILE A 114 8.14 7.91 -18.08
N ASP A 115 9.04 7.66 -19.03
CA ASP A 115 9.88 8.71 -19.61
C ASP A 115 9.05 9.80 -20.29
N LYS A 116 8.00 9.41 -21.01
CA LYS A 116 7.07 10.33 -21.68
C LYS A 116 6.31 11.19 -20.66
N MET A 117 5.77 10.58 -19.60
CA MET A 117 5.09 11.33 -18.55
C MET A 117 6.02 12.36 -17.90
N ILE A 118 7.25 11.95 -17.56
CA ILE A 118 8.26 12.86 -16.97
C ILE A 118 8.55 14.03 -17.91
N ALA A 119 8.74 13.77 -19.21
CA ALA A 119 8.96 14.80 -20.22
C ALA A 119 7.78 15.79 -20.33
N GLU A 120 6.57 15.31 -20.10
CA GLU A 120 5.34 16.11 -20.08
C GLU A 120 5.06 16.78 -18.71
N GLY A 121 5.95 16.61 -17.71
CA GLY A 121 5.81 17.18 -16.37
C GLY A 121 4.84 16.42 -15.44
N VAL A 122 4.46 15.19 -15.79
CA VAL A 122 3.70 14.28 -14.93
C VAL A 122 4.67 13.31 -14.29
N ILE A 123 5.02 13.51 -13.03
CA ILE A 123 5.96 12.65 -12.31
C ILE A 123 5.17 11.51 -11.64
N PRO A 124 5.32 10.25 -12.09
CA PRO A 124 4.64 9.12 -11.47
C PRO A 124 5.30 8.69 -10.16
N SER A 125 4.54 8.00 -9.31
CA SER A 125 5.07 7.14 -8.25
C SER A 125 5.20 5.70 -8.75
N LEU A 126 6.01 4.88 -8.08
CA LEU A 126 6.16 3.47 -8.44
C LEU A 126 5.70 2.53 -7.33
N ILE A 127 5.20 1.37 -7.72
CA ILE A 127 5.03 0.21 -6.85
C ILE A 127 5.92 -0.91 -7.39
N ILE A 128 6.85 -1.37 -6.55
CA ILE A 128 7.78 -2.46 -6.83
C ILE A 128 7.46 -3.62 -5.92
N THR A 129 7.17 -4.79 -6.48
CA THR A 129 7.04 -6.02 -5.72
C THR A 129 8.38 -6.73 -5.65
N LEU A 130 8.90 -6.89 -4.45
CA LEU A 130 10.17 -7.59 -4.22
C LEU A 130 9.96 -9.10 -4.34
N THR A 131 10.74 -9.72 -5.21
CA THR A 131 10.73 -11.14 -5.52
C THR A 131 12.17 -11.66 -5.60
N LYS A 132 12.35 -12.98 -5.61
CA LYS A 132 13.68 -13.59 -5.88
C LYS A 132 14.30 -13.07 -7.18
N TYR A 133 13.49 -12.73 -8.19
CA TYR A 133 13.97 -12.26 -9.48
C TYR A 133 14.66 -10.90 -9.41
N ASN A 134 13.98 -9.89 -8.90
CA ASN A 134 14.54 -8.54 -8.87
C ASN A 134 15.53 -8.34 -7.71
N THR A 135 15.46 -9.14 -6.66
CA THR A 135 16.42 -9.06 -5.55
C THR A 135 17.70 -9.87 -5.80
N SER A 136 17.70 -10.84 -6.71
CA SER A 136 18.93 -11.56 -7.12
C SER A 136 19.95 -10.62 -7.77
N ASN A 137 19.51 -9.53 -8.38
CA ASN A 137 20.37 -8.48 -8.92
C ASN A 137 20.02 -7.11 -8.33
N LEU A 138 20.08 -7.03 -6.98
CA LEU A 138 19.70 -5.83 -6.24
C LEU A 138 20.53 -4.60 -6.65
N ASN A 139 21.78 -4.77 -7.07
CA ASN A 139 22.60 -3.67 -7.56
C ASN A 139 22.02 -3.05 -8.85
N LYS A 140 21.52 -3.85 -9.78
CA LYS A 140 20.84 -3.34 -10.98
C LYS A 140 19.57 -2.59 -10.62
N LEU A 141 18.77 -3.11 -9.69
CA LEU A 141 17.57 -2.43 -9.18
C LEU A 141 17.93 -1.08 -8.54
N LYS A 142 18.94 -1.03 -7.67
CA LYS A 142 19.41 0.21 -7.03
C LYS A 142 19.92 1.23 -8.05
N SER A 143 20.68 0.78 -9.07
CA SER A 143 21.17 1.68 -10.13
C SER A 143 20.01 2.30 -10.90
N TRP A 144 19.01 1.51 -11.28
CA TRP A 144 17.82 2.02 -11.94
C TRP A 144 17.03 3.00 -11.06
N LEU A 145 16.87 2.71 -9.77
CA LEU A 145 16.23 3.64 -8.82
C LEU A 145 16.98 4.96 -8.68
N LYS A 146 18.33 4.95 -8.72
CA LYS A 146 19.13 6.19 -8.75
C LYS A 146 18.90 7.01 -10.02
N GLU A 147 18.77 6.37 -11.17
CA GLU A 147 18.43 7.05 -12.43
C GLU A 147 17.03 7.71 -12.34
N LEU A 148 16.07 7.02 -11.78
CA LEU A 148 14.71 7.55 -11.58
C LEU A 148 14.66 8.68 -10.55
N ASP A 149 15.45 8.59 -9.48
CA ASP A 149 15.64 9.66 -8.50
C ASP A 149 16.22 10.93 -9.15
N GLN A 150 17.18 10.77 -10.06
CA GLN A 150 17.75 11.89 -10.83
C GLN A 150 16.70 12.51 -11.79
N LYS A 151 15.78 11.71 -12.33
CA LYS A 151 14.67 12.17 -13.16
C LYS A 151 13.52 12.81 -12.34
N GLY A 152 13.60 12.80 -10.99
CA GLY A 152 12.65 13.46 -10.11
C GLY A 152 11.54 12.57 -9.56
N ILE A 153 11.56 11.25 -9.75
CA ILE A 153 10.61 10.34 -9.10
C ILE A 153 10.90 10.34 -7.60
N SER A 154 9.92 10.78 -6.83
CA SER A 154 10.08 11.06 -5.39
C SER A 154 9.44 10.01 -4.48
N SER A 155 8.53 9.17 -4.98
CA SER A 155 7.79 8.19 -4.18
C SER A 155 7.85 6.81 -4.83
N VAL A 156 8.28 5.84 -4.06
CA VAL A 156 8.30 4.41 -4.43
C VAL A 156 7.75 3.59 -3.27
N ARG A 157 6.81 2.71 -3.56
CA ARG A 157 6.31 1.73 -2.60
C ARG A 157 6.97 0.38 -2.83
N LEU A 158 7.68 -0.11 -1.82
CA LEU A 158 8.20 -1.47 -1.81
C LEU A 158 7.16 -2.41 -1.21
N HIS A 159 6.72 -3.38 -2.00
CA HIS A 159 5.87 -4.47 -1.54
C HIS A 159 6.67 -5.75 -1.43
N VAL A 160 6.47 -6.51 -0.37
CA VAL A 160 6.83 -7.92 -0.35
C VAL A 160 5.78 -8.68 -1.16
N LEU A 161 6.21 -9.69 -1.92
CA LEU A 161 5.30 -10.52 -2.69
C LEU A 161 4.27 -11.16 -1.77
N GLU A 162 3.01 -10.97 -2.09
CA GLU A 162 1.88 -11.65 -1.47
C GLU A 162 1.46 -12.79 -2.37
N VAL A 163 1.44 -13.99 -1.84
CA VAL A 163 1.11 -15.21 -2.57
C VAL A 163 -0.12 -15.85 -1.97
N GLU A 164 -0.94 -16.42 -2.83
CA GLU A 164 -2.13 -17.18 -2.47
C GLU A 164 -1.90 -18.69 -2.61
N TYR A 165 -0.76 -19.08 -3.22
CA TYR A 165 -0.43 -20.48 -3.52
C TYR A 165 1.02 -20.78 -3.17
N ASP A 166 1.25 -21.90 -2.48
CA ASP A 166 2.58 -22.33 -2.03
C ASP A 166 3.60 -22.46 -3.18
N SER A 167 3.17 -22.94 -4.35
CA SER A 167 4.04 -23.07 -5.53
C SER A 167 4.59 -21.73 -6.05
N ILE A 168 3.83 -20.65 -5.91
CA ILE A 168 4.28 -19.30 -6.27
C ILE A 168 5.23 -18.77 -5.20
N GLU A 169 4.95 -19.03 -3.92
CA GLU A 169 5.82 -18.67 -2.81
C GLU A 169 7.20 -19.32 -2.96
N GLU A 170 7.25 -20.62 -3.25
CA GLU A 170 8.50 -21.36 -3.48
C GLU A 170 9.31 -20.80 -4.66
N SER A 171 8.64 -20.41 -5.74
CA SER A 171 9.29 -19.96 -6.97
C SER A 171 9.75 -18.49 -6.91
N PHE A 172 8.96 -17.62 -6.32
CA PHE A 172 9.13 -16.15 -6.40
C PHE A 172 9.29 -15.47 -5.05
N GLY A 173 8.77 -16.07 -3.98
CA GLY A 173 8.75 -15.47 -2.64
C GLY A 173 10.13 -15.44 -1.99
N LEU A 174 10.38 -14.40 -1.23
CA LEU A 174 11.53 -14.30 -0.33
C LEU A 174 11.21 -14.98 1.01
N THR A 175 12.19 -15.66 1.59
CA THR A 175 12.06 -16.16 2.96
C THR A 175 11.90 -14.99 3.96
N PRO A 176 11.41 -15.23 5.18
CA PRO A 176 11.33 -14.19 6.21
C PRO A 176 12.68 -13.51 6.48
N GLU A 177 13.78 -14.25 6.45
CA GLU A 177 15.15 -13.75 6.64
C GLU A 177 15.61 -12.89 5.46
N GLU A 178 15.34 -13.33 4.24
CA GLU A 178 15.64 -12.55 3.02
C GLU A 178 14.84 -11.26 2.99
N ASN A 179 13.55 -11.29 3.34
CA ASN A 179 12.72 -10.09 3.45
C ASN A 179 13.34 -9.07 4.41
N VAL A 180 13.75 -9.51 5.61
CA VAL A 180 14.41 -8.63 6.58
C VAL A 180 15.70 -8.05 5.99
N LYS A 181 16.55 -8.90 5.42
CA LYS A 181 17.84 -8.48 4.85
C LYS A 181 17.65 -7.44 3.74
N ILE A 182 16.80 -7.75 2.76
CA ILE A 182 16.57 -6.87 1.61
C ILE A 182 15.96 -5.54 2.05
N MET A 183 14.98 -5.55 2.94
CA MET A 183 14.34 -4.31 3.39
C MET A 183 15.28 -3.43 4.21
N LEU A 184 16.14 -4.00 5.04
CA LEU A 184 17.20 -3.23 5.73
C LEU A 184 18.21 -2.64 4.74
N GLU A 185 18.60 -3.41 3.71
CA GLU A 185 19.50 -2.94 2.68
C GLU A 185 18.87 -1.80 1.85
N MET A 186 17.57 -1.88 1.54
CA MET A 186 16.84 -0.79 0.90
C MET A 186 16.69 0.44 1.82
N ALA A 187 16.52 0.25 3.12
CA ALA A 187 16.46 1.34 4.09
C ALA A 187 17.82 2.07 4.23
N GLN A 188 18.93 1.35 4.08
CA GLN A 188 20.25 1.96 4.00
C GLN A 188 20.44 2.71 2.67
N PHE A 189 20.03 2.09 1.57
CA PHE A 189 20.11 2.66 0.23
C PHE A 189 19.30 3.95 0.08
N GLU A 190 18.16 4.08 0.74
CA GLU A 190 17.36 5.32 0.73
C GLU A 190 18.18 6.56 1.10
N LYS A 191 19.21 6.42 1.94
CA LYS A 191 20.09 7.53 2.37
C LYS A 191 20.97 8.08 1.24
N GLU A 192 21.13 7.31 0.16
CA GLU A 192 21.91 7.71 -1.02
C GLU A 192 21.07 8.45 -2.07
N LEU A 193 19.73 8.48 -1.91
CA LEU A 193 18.78 9.08 -2.83
C LEU A 193 18.54 10.55 -2.49
N ARG A 194 18.35 11.38 -3.53
CA ARG A 194 18.15 12.83 -3.37
C ARG A 194 16.74 13.17 -2.95
N VAL A 195 15.77 12.79 -3.78
CA VAL A 195 14.36 13.16 -3.61
C VAL A 195 13.48 11.94 -3.35
N MET A 196 13.87 10.77 -3.85
CA MET A 196 13.09 9.55 -3.72
C MET A 196 13.05 9.06 -2.27
N ARG A 197 11.86 8.67 -1.83
CA ARG A 197 11.61 8.06 -0.52
C ARG A 197 10.75 6.81 -0.71
N PHE A 198 10.99 5.81 0.14
CA PHE A 198 10.16 4.63 0.17
C PHE A 198 9.00 4.85 1.15
N ASP A 199 7.78 4.84 0.63
CA ASP A 199 6.55 5.15 1.40
C ASP A 199 6.48 4.38 2.72
N LEU A 200 6.77 3.07 2.69
CA LEU A 200 6.74 2.24 3.88
C LEU A 200 7.68 2.75 4.98
N PHE A 201 8.91 3.12 4.62
CA PHE A 201 9.88 3.60 5.59
C PHE A 201 9.49 4.97 6.14
N ASN A 202 8.93 5.82 5.27
CA ASN A 202 8.42 7.12 5.68
C ASN A 202 7.26 6.96 6.67
N ASP A 203 6.30 6.08 6.36
CA ASP A 203 5.19 5.76 7.28
C ASP A 203 5.71 5.28 8.64
N MET A 204 6.65 4.34 8.65
CA MET A 204 7.22 3.80 9.90
C MET A 204 7.96 4.86 10.72
N LYS A 205 8.70 5.74 10.06
CA LYS A 205 9.37 6.88 10.71
C LYS A 205 8.35 7.85 11.33
N ASN A 206 7.28 8.18 10.58
CA ASN A 206 6.20 9.03 11.07
C ASN A 206 5.48 8.40 12.27
N MET A 207 5.18 7.11 12.21
CA MET A 207 4.58 6.39 13.34
C MET A 207 5.46 6.43 14.60
N LEU A 208 6.79 6.34 14.46
CA LEU A 208 7.72 6.41 15.59
C LEU A 208 7.78 7.79 16.26
N ILE A 209 7.41 8.87 15.55
CA ILE A 209 7.30 10.21 16.15
C ILE A 209 5.86 10.59 16.49
N GLY A 210 4.91 9.64 16.36
CA GLY A 210 3.50 9.85 16.71
C GLY A 210 2.68 10.58 15.65
N ASP A 211 3.19 10.75 14.42
CA ASP A 211 2.46 11.34 13.30
C ASP A 211 1.86 10.25 12.42
N ASP A 212 0.60 9.93 12.64
CA ASP A 212 -0.17 8.98 11.86
C ASP A 212 -1.12 9.64 10.84
N SER A 213 -1.06 10.96 10.68
CA SER A 213 -2.02 11.74 9.87
C SER A 213 -1.97 11.43 8.36
N ASN A 214 -0.79 11.11 7.82
CA ASN A 214 -0.54 10.90 6.40
C ASN A 214 0.03 9.52 6.07
N THR A 215 -0.17 8.53 6.94
CA THR A 215 0.31 7.17 6.73
C THR A 215 -0.65 6.33 5.90
N THR A 216 -0.18 5.21 5.36
CA THR A 216 -1.01 4.32 4.56
C THR A 216 -2.00 3.52 5.40
N CYS A 217 -3.04 2.97 4.78
CA CYS A 217 -4.16 2.28 5.42
C CYS A 217 -3.76 1.21 6.43
N THR A 218 -2.63 0.54 6.25
CA THR A 218 -2.15 -0.50 7.17
C THR A 218 -1.78 0.03 8.56
N PHE A 219 -1.51 1.32 8.66
CA PHE A 219 -1.23 2.02 9.91
C PHE A 219 -2.48 2.65 10.54
N HIS A 220 -3.67 2.53 9.89
CA HIS A 220 -4.95 3.04 10.34
C HIS A 220 -5.87 1.96 10.90
N ALA A 221 -5.31 0.92 11.53
CA ALA A 221 -6.09 -0.18 12.14
C ALA A 221 -7.04 -0.87 11.13
N CYS A 222 -6.54 -1.25 9.95
CA CYS A 222 -7.35 -1.86 8.91
C CYS A 222 -8.00 -3.17 9.34
N ASP A 223 -9.31 -3.22 9.19
CA ASP A 223 -10.16 -4.41 9.29
C ASP A 223 -10.99 -4.49 7.99
N PRO A 224 -11.14 -5.68 7.37
CA PRO A 224 -11.84 -5.79 6.09
C PRO A 224 -13.30 -5.35 6.13
N TYR A 225 -13.97 -5.52 7.27
CA TYR A 225 -15.42 -5.29 7.39
C TYR A 225 -15.78 -3.92 7.96
N THR A 226 -15.06 -3.45 8.98
CA THR A 226 -15.61 -2.46 9.90
C THR A 226 -14.86 -1.14 9.96
N THR A 227 -13.54 -1.11 9.65
CA THR A 227 -12.79 0.15 9.75
C THR A 227 -12.86 1.00 8.48
N SER A 228 -12.71 2.31 8.65
CA SER A 228 -12.65 3.29 7.56
C SER A 228 -11.29 3.37 6.86
N ALA A 229 -10.29 2.61 7.34
CA ALA A 229 -8.89 2.67 6.87
C ALA A 229 -8.76 2.55 5.34
N VAL A 230 -9.61 1.73 4.74
CA VAL A 230 -9.78 1.65 3.28
C VAL A 230 -11.24 1.34 2.95
N ARG A 231 -11.78 2.04 1.95
CA ARG A 231 -13.07 1.73 1.34
C ARG A 231 -12.89 1.71 -0.16
N ALA A 232 -13.46 0.73 -0.83
CA ALA A 232 -13.48 0.63 -2.27
C ALA A 232 -14.93 0.62 -2.76
N ILE A 233 -15.14 1.17 -3.95
CA ILE A 233 -16.39 1.08 -4.67
C ILE A 233 -16.16 0.17 -5.86
N ASP A 234 -16.93 -0.88 -5.97
CA ASP A 234 -16.89 -1.78 -7.13
C ASP A 234 -17.59 -1.19 -8.36
N GLY A 235 -17.53 -1.88 -9.49
CA GLY A 235 -18.18 -1.46 -10.73
C GLY A 235 -19.71 -1.35 -10.67
N GLN A 236 -20.35 -1.86 -9.62
CA GLN A 236 -21.79 -1.75 -9.37
C GLN A 236 -22.12 -0.73 -8.26
N GLY A 237 -21.16 0.05 -7.81
CA GLY A 237 -21.37 1.07 -6.79
C GLY A 237 -21.45 0.56 -5.35
N THR A 238 -21.09 -0.71 -5.12
CA THR A 238 -21.12 -1.33 -3.80
C THR A 238 -19.87 -0.98 -3.01
N SER A 239 -20.03 -0.64 -1.73
CA SER A 239 -18.90 -0.40 -0.83
C SER A 239 -18.27 -1.72 -0.39
N THR A 240 -16.99 -1.90 -0.69
CA THR A 240 -16.21 -3.10 -0.40
C THR A 240 -14.88 -2.72 0.26
N ASN A 241 -14.04 -3.72 0.54
CA ASN A 241 -12.66 -3.50 0.92
C ASN A 241 -11.72 -3.52 -0.31
N CYS A 242 -10.42 -3.34 -0.09
CA CYS A 242 -9.44 -3.31 -1.18
C CYS A 242 -9.14 -4.70 -1.76
N GLY A 243 -8.55 -4.75 -2.96
CA GLY A 243 -8.21 -5.98 -3.65
C GLY A 243 -7.15 -6.85 -2.96
N ARG A 244 -6.48 -6.38 -1.90
CA ARG A 244 -5.55 -7.21 -1.11
C ARG A 244 -6.28 -8.15 -0.16
N THR A 245 -7.49 -7.80 0.25
CA THR A 245 -8.34 -8.63 1.11
C THR A 245 -9.41 -9.36 0.32
N ASN A 246 -9.88 -8.77 -0.79
CA ASN A 246 -10.85 -9.38 -1.69
C ASN A 246 -10.11 -10.37 -2.60
N LYS A 247 -10.23 -11.65 -2.31
CA LYS A 247 -9.50 -12.73 -2.99
C LYS A 247 -10.47 -13.83 -3.43
N GLU A 248 -10.12 -14.57 -4.47
CA GLU A 248 -10.89 -15.73 -4.97
C GLU A 248 -12.37 -15.41 -5.26
N GLY A 249 -12.67 -14.18 -5.71
CA GLY A 249 -14.03 -13.75 -5.98
C GLY A 249 -14.87 -13.43 -4.73
N ILE A 250 -14.27 -13.43 -3.55
CA ILE A 250 -14.90 -13.02 -2.30
C ILE A 250 -14.61 -11.54 -2.09
N ASP A 251 -15.65 -10.73 -2.12
CA ASP A 251 -15.59 -9.30 -1.81
C ASP A 251 -16.09 -9.06 -0.39
N PHE A 252 -15.26 -8.48 0.45
CA PHE A 252 -15.66 -8.08 1.80
C PHE A 252 -16.53 -6.83 1.72
N MET A 253 -17.84 -6.99 1.91
CA MET A 253 -18.79 -5.88 2.00
C MET A 253 -18.50 -5.07 3.25
N LYS A 254 -18.38 -3.75 3.11
CA LYS A 254 -18.18 -2.87 4.27
C LYS A 254 -19.46 -2.77 5.10
N SER A 255 -19.31 -2.91 6.42
CA SER A 255 -20.35 -2.59 7.39
C SER A 255 -20.56 -1.08 7.48
N ASP A 256 -21.80 -0.66 7.66
CA ASP A 256 -22.12 0.73 8.04
C ASP A 256 -21.82 1.00 9.53
N MET A 257 -21.55 -0.04 10.31
CA MET A 257 -21.17 0.05 11.72
C MET A 257 -19.65 0.04 11.84
N PRO A 258 -19.03 1.08 12.44
CA PRO A 258 -17.61 1.05 12.73
C PRO A 258 -17.27 -0.01 13.79
N GLY A 259 -16.10 -0.59 13.70
CA GLY A 259 -15.59 -1.58 14.65
C GLY A 259 -14.09 -1.74 14.53
N PHE A 260 -13.47 -2.30 15.56
CA PHE A 260 -12.03 -2.55 15.64
C PHE A 260 -11.75 -3.93 16.22
N GLU A 261 -12.62 -4.89 15.91
CA GLU A 261 -12.62 -6.24 16.48
C GLU A 261 -11.28 -6.95 16.24
N ARG A 262 -10.71 -6.79 15.07
CA ARG A 262 -9.39 -7.36 14.74
C ARG A 262 -8.31 -6.82 15.67
N GLN A 263 -8.23 -5.52 15.88
CA GLN A 263 -7.21 -4.88 16.71
C GLN A 263 -7.38 -5.24 18.19
N ILE A 264 -8.62 -5.29 18.65
CA ILE A 264 -8.96 -5.72 20.02
C ILE A 264 -8.58 -7.20 20.21
N ALA A 265 -8.89 -8.07 19.25
CA ALA A 265 -8.53 -9.49 19.30
C ALA A 265 -7.01 -9.68 19.28
N LEU A 266 -6.27 -8.97 18.42
CA LEU A 266 -4.80 -9.01 18.39
C LEU A 266 -4.17 -8.60 19.72
N TYR A 267 -4.79 -7.71 20.46
CA TYR A 267 -4.31 -7.23 21.75
C TYR A 267 -4.73 -8.14 22.93
N HIS A 268 -6.00 -8.49 23.04
CA HIS A 268 -6.57 -9.12 24.23
C HIS A 268 -6.70 -10.64 24.16
N THR A 269 -6.91 -11.17 22.96
CA THR A 269 -7.25 -12.60 22.79
C THR A 269 -6.00 -13.41 22.48
N PRO A 270 -5.74 -14.50 23.21
CA PRO A 270 -4.72 -15.46 22.82
C PRO A 270 -5.02 -16.02 21.43
N GLN A 271 -3.99 -16.08 20.58
CA GLN A 271 -4.11 -16.58 19.22
C GLN A 271 -3.10 -17.71 18.99
N GLU A 272 -3.41 -18.62 18.06
CA GLU A 272 -2.56 -19.77 17.73
C GLU A 272 -1.10 -19.35 17.40
N TYR A 273 -0.95 -18.23 16.72
CA TYR A 273 0.38 -17.69 16.32
C TYR A 273 0.86 -16.55 17.21
N GLY A 274 0.26 -16.40 18.38
CA GLY A 274 0.51 -15.29 19.29
C GLY A 274 -0.11 -13.97 18.82
N GLY A 275 -0.55 -13.16 19.78
CA GLY A 275 -1.09 -11.81 19.54
C GLY A 275 -0.03 -10.74 19.50
N CYS A 276 -0.48 -9.49 19.67
CA CYS A 276 0.37 -8.31 19.67
C CYS A 276 0.55 -7.69 21.07
N ARG A 277 -0.08 -8.25 22.11
CA ARG A 277 0.02 -7.76 23.49
C ARG A 277 1.47 -7.75 23.98
N GLY A 278 1.90 -6.64 24.56
CA GLY A 278 3.28 -6.47 25.07
C GLY A 278 4.30 -6.13 23.98
N CYS A 279 3.91 -5.99 22.74
CA CYS A 279 4.79 -5.50 21.68
C CYS A 279 4.86 -3.97 21.74
N ARG A 280 6.04 -3.40 22.00
CA ARG A 280 6.24 -1.93 22.09
C ARG A 280 5.90 -1.16 20.82
N PHE A 281 5.75 -1.86 19.70
CA PHE A 281 5.35 -1.25 18.41
C PHE A 281 3.87 -1.47 18.07
N PHE A 282 3.06 -2.05 18.97
CA PHE A 282 1.70 -2.46 18.61
C PHE A 282 0.83 -1.29 18.12
N ILE A 283 0.76 -0.18 18.84
CA ILE A 283 -0.09 0.95 18.45
C ILE A 283 0.40 1.66 17.18
N MET A 284 1.67 1.50 16.84
CA MET A 284 2.24 1.97 15.59
C MET A 284 1.99 0.99 14.44
N CYS A 285 2.24 -0.29 14.67
CA CYS A 285 2.13 -1.37 13.69
C CYS A 285 0.68 -1.81 13.43
N LYS A 286 -0.17 -1.87 14.48
CA LYS A 286 -1.59 -2.30 14.44
C LYS A 286 -1.84 -3.67 13.77
N GLY A 287 -0.82 -4.56 13.80
CA GLY A 287 -0.91 -5.90 13.19
C GLY A 287 -0.76 -5.92 11.67
N GLN A 288 -0.58 -4.76 11.03
CA GLN A 288 -0.42 -4.55 9.59
C GLN A 288 -1.60 -5.06 8.74
N CYS A 289 -1.38 -5.22 7.44
CA CYS A 289 -2.43 -5.53 6.48
C CYS A 289 -3.13 -6.87 6.78
N PRO A 290 -4.45 -6.91 6.87
CA PRO A 290 -5.20 -8.16 7.01
C PRO A 290 -5.01 -9.10 5.80
N GLY A 291 -4.76 -8.57 4.60
CA GLY A 291 -4.46 -9.37 3.41
C GLY A 291 -3.17 -10.19 3.49
N THR A 292 -2.29 -9.92 4.48
CA THR A 292 -1.07 -10.68 4.76
C THR A 292 -1.16 -11.43 6.09
N GLY A 293 -2.37 -11.72 6.59
CA GLY A 293 -2.56 -12.47 7.82
C GLY A 293 -1.95 -13.86 7.74
N ILE A 294 -1.34 -14.33 8.85
CA ILE A 294 -0.77 -15.67 8.93
C ILE A 294 -1.83 -16.71 8.56
N LYS A 295 -1.46 -17.71 7.77
CA LYS A 295 -2.36 -18.75 7.22
C LYS A 295 -3.52 -18.20 6.41
N TYR A 296 -3.32 -17.06 5.75
CA TYR A 296 -4.36 -16.36 4.96
C TYR A 296 -5.59 -15.94 5.77
N ASP A 297 -5.53 -16.00 7.09
CA ASP A 297 -6.59 -15.56 7.98
C ASP A 297 -6.40 -14.06 8.30
N TRP A 298 -7.30 -13.22 7.81
CA TRP A 298 -7.28 -11.78 7.99
C TRP A 298 -7.33 -11.34 9.48
N ARG A 299 -7.82 -12.19 10.37
CA ARG A 299 -7.88 -11.95 11.82
C ARG A 299 -6.51 -11.98 12.48
N ASN A 300 -5.58 -12.74 11.90
CA ASN A 300 -4.23 -12.86 12.41
C ASN A 300 -3.39 -11.60 12.11
N LYS A 301 -2.30 -11.42 12.87
CA LYS A 301 -1.26 -10.47 12.51
C LYS A 301 -0.59 -10.86 11.19
N THR A 302 0.05 -9.89 10.55
CA THR A 302 0.79 -10.15 9.30
C THR A 302 1.85 -11.25 9.44
N ASN A 303 2.01 -12.09 8.42
CA ASN A 303 3.11 -13.05 8.30
C ASN A 303 4.50 -12.37 8.20
N LEU A 304 4.51 -11.08 7.85
CA LEU A 304 5.71 -10.24 7.76
C LEU A 304 6.10 -9.58 9.09
N CYS A 305 5.53 -10.04 10.22
CA CYS A 305 5.74 -9.43 11.54
C CYS A 305 7.22 -9.26 11.90
N LYS A 306 8.08 -10.27 11.62
CA LYS A 306 9.53 -10.20 11.86
C LYS A 306 10.18 -9.03 11.10
N MET A 307 9.82 -8.86 9.84
CA MET A 307 10.34 -7.77 9.00
C MET A 307 9.95 -6.40 9.55
N TYR A 308 8.65 -6.18 9.83
CA TYR A 308 8.18 -4.91 10.40
C TYR A 308 8.81 -4.60 11.74
N TYR A 309 8.90 -5.60 12.62
CA TYR A 309 9.53 -5.43 13.94
C TYR A 309 10.99 -4.98 13.80
N THR A 310 11.76 -5.68 12.96
CA THR A 310 13.18 -5.34 12.73
C THR A 310 13.37 -3.97 12.09
N LEU A 311 12.49 -3.57 11.16
CA LEU A 311 12.53 -2.24 10.56
C LEU A 311 12.18 -1.15 11.59
N PHE A 312 11.19 -1.37 12.45
CA PHE A 312 10.90 -0.43 13.53
C PHE A 312 12.10 -0.29 14.49
N GLU A 313 12.76 -1.38 14.88
CA GLU A 313 13.98 -1.33 15.69
C GLU A 313 15.11 -0.56 15.01
N TYR A 314 15.26 -0.75 13.68
CA TYR A 314 16.26 -0.04 12.90
C TYR A 314 16.02 1.48 12.87
N PHE A 315 14.77 1.92 12.64
CA PHE A 315 14.44 3.35 12.65
C PHE A 315 14.40 3.93 14.07
N GLU A 316 13.93 3.17 15.07
CA GLU A 316 13.99 3.54 16.49
C GLU A 316 15.43 3.90 16.89
N LYS A 317 16.38 3.03 16.54
CA LYS A 317 17.80 3.28 16.83
C LYS A 317 18.30 4.57 16.17
N GLN A 318 17.93 4.84 14.93
CA GLN A 318 18.33 6.09 14.25
C GLN A 318 17.78 7.33 14.95
N TYR A 319 16.53 7.30 15.42
CA TYR A 319 15.97 8.41 16.20
C TYR A 319 16.72 8.63 17.52
N VAL A 320 16.97 7.55 18.26
CA VAL A 320 17.77 7.64 19.50
C VAL A 320 19.16 8.23 19.24
N GLU A 321 19.85 7.78 18.20
CA GLU A 321 21.17 8.30 17.79
C GLU A 321 21.11 9.79 17.39
N SER A 322 19.97 10.27 16.89
CA SER A 322 19.74 11.68 16.55
C SER A 322 19.26 12.53 17.75
N GLY A 323 19.11 11.95 18.93
CA GLY A 323 18.63 12.62 20.14
C GLY A 323 17.09 12.76 20.23
N VAL A 324 16.33 12.11 19.34
CA VAL A 324 14.87 12.07 19.37
C VAL A 324 14.41 10.84 20.14
N ILE A 325 13.50 11.01 21.10
CA ILE A 325 12.88 9.89 21.82
C ILE A 325 11.71 9.37 20.96
N PRO A 326 11.81 8.16 20.36
CA PRO A 326 10.71 7.60 19.61
C PRO A 326 9.57 7.14 20.52
N LEU A 327 8.35 7.10 19.96
CA LEU A 327 7.14 6.74 20.70
C LEU A 327 7.24 5.37 21.39
N SER A 328 7.93 4.41 20.78
CA SER A 328 8.18 3.08 21.34
C SER A 328 8.96 3.08 22.67
N LEU A 329 9.68 4.17 22.96
CA LEU A 329 10.45 4.39 24.21
C LEU A 329 9.83 5.49 25.08
N PHE A 330 8.66 5.99 24.69
CA PHE A 330 7.96 7.01 25.48
C PHE A 330 7.49 6.47 26.83
N PRO A 331 7.80 7.11 27.97
CA PRO A 331 7.41 6.62 29.29
C PRO A 331 5.91 6.42 29.48
N GLY A 332 5.09 7.18 28.74
CA GLY A 332 3.62 7.10 28.75
C GLY A 332 3.02 6.08 27.76
N LEU A 333 3.82 5.27 27.06
CA LEU A 333 3.37 4.37 26.01
C LEU A 333 2.25 3.42 26.48
N ASP A 334 2.38 2.82 27.67
CA ASP A 334 1.37 1.91 28.24
C ASP A 334 0.03 2.63 28.47
N SER A 335 0.05 3.86 28.93
CA SER A 335 -1.16 4.67 29.14
C SER A 335 -1.81 5.06 27.81
N LEU A 336 -1.01 5.44 26.82
CA LEU A 336 -1.47 5.75 25.48
C LEU A 336 -2.08 4.51 24.81
N GLU A 337 -1.43 3.37 24.90
CA GLU A 337 -1.92 2.10 24.36
C GLU A 337 -3.29 1.74 24.97
N LYS A 338 -3.43 1.81 26.30
CA LYS A 338 -4.70 1.58 26.99
C LYS A 338 -5.79 2.54 26.56
N ALA A 339 -5.48 3.82 26.37
CA ALA A 339 -6.44 4.82 25.92
C ALA A 339 -6.92 4.53 24.48
N MET A 340 -6.02 4.16 23.57
CA MET A 340 -6.37 3.78 22.20
C MET A 340 -7.24 2.52 22.17
N ILE A 341 -6.87 1.48 22.94
CA ILE A 341 -7.67 0.25 23.05
C ILE A 341 -9.07 0.56 23.60
N ALA A 342 -9.17 1.40 24.63
CA ALA A 342 -10.47 1.80 25.20
C ALA A 342 -11.34 2.55 24.16
N SER A 343 -10.75 3.35 23.29
CA SER A 343 -11.45 3.99 22.17
C SER A 343 -11.95 2.96 21.17
N TRP A 344 -11.14 2.00 20.78
CA TRP A 344 -11.53 0.92 19.86
C TRP A 344 -12.64 0.05 20.41
N VAL A 345 -12.61 -0.29 21.71
CA VAL A 345 -13.71 -1.01 22.40
C VAL A 345 -15.03 -0.24 22.35
N GLN A 346 -14.97 1.07 22.24
CA GLN A 346 -16.13 1.95 22.08
C GLN A 346 -16.46 2.25 20.61
N ASN A 347 -15.90 1.51 19.67
CA ASN A 347 -16.03 1.70 18.23
C ASN A 347 -15.67 3.11 17.75
N ARG A 348 -14.67 3.75 18.41
CA ARG A 348 -14.17 5.06 18.04
C ARG A 348 -12.80 4.94 17.36
N GLU A 349 -12.64 5.65 16.24
CA GLU A 349 -11.31 5.84 15.67
C GLU A 349 -10.39 6.52 16.69
N SER A 350 -9.15 6.04 16.74
CA SER A 350 -8.13 6.61 17.61
C SER A 350 -6.84 6.75 16.84
N TYR A 351 -6.40 7.99 16.73
CA TYR A 351 -5.12 8.36 16.14
C TYR A 351 -4.10 8.64 17.24
N ILE A 352 -2.85 8.26 17.00
CA ILE A 352 -1.76 8.50 17.95
C ILE A 352 -1.59 10.00 18.16
N SER A 353 -1.56 10.78 17.07
CA SER A 353 -1.43 12.23 17.09
C SER A 353 -2.49 12.92 17.96
N ASN A 354 -3.74 12.48 17.86
CA ASN A 354 -4.83 13.02 18.67
C ASN A 354 -4.72 12.61 20.15
N SER A 355 -4.31 11.35 20.39
CA SER A 355 -4.20 10.83 21.75
C SER A 355 -3.02 11.45 22.51
N LEU A 356 -1.90 11.68 21.83
CA LEU A 356 -0.72 12.34 22.44
C LEU A 356 -1.02 13.78 22.88
N SER A 357 -1.89 14.51 22.17
CA SER A 357 -2.24 15.88 22.57
C SER A 357 -2.93 15.94 23.93
N ILE A 358 -3.63 14.87 24.33
CA ILE A 358 -4.31 14.76 25.64
C ILE A 358 -3.30 14.51 26.77
N PHE A 359 -2.17 13.84 26.49
CA PHE A 359 -1.12 13.58 27.49
C PHE A 359 -0.17 14.75 27.69
N ASN A 360 -0.14 15.70 26.76
CA ASN A 360 0.71 16.89 26.83
C ASN A 360 -0.03 18.14 27.35
N SER A 361 -1.34 18.06 27.59
CA SER A 361 -2.19 19.07 28.22
C SER A 361 -2.36 18.83 29.72
#